data_6fe2a59a92b2aebb3b79b01909ebd0fa
#
_entry.id   6fe2a59a92b2aebb3b79b01909ebd0fa
#
_cell.length_a   1.000
_cell.length_b   1.000
_cell.length_c   1.000
_cell.angle_alpha   90.00
_cell.angle_beta   90.00
_cell.angle_gamma   90.00
#
_symmetry.space_group_name_H-M   'P 1'
#
loop_
_entity.id
_entity.type
_entity.pdbx_description
1 polymer ?
#
loop_
_entity_poly.entity_id
_entity_poly.type
_entity_poly.pdbx_seq_one_letter_code
_entity_poly.pdbx_strand_id
1 'polypeptide(L)'
;MDRSNHYEAAFEDYLQAHRLGYVAVDETRRALLGETRVKSLDFIVFGDEGARLVIDIKGRRFPGGHRRRPRRVWECWSTREDVEGLQRWSELSGYEGLLVFAYHVLRTVELPDDTEDLWAFRGRRYLFRGVSARDYRDHMRVRSARWDTVWLLRADFRALVRPVSHFLHGAPLLTEECPF
;
A
#
# COMPACT_ATOMS: atom_id res chain seq x y z
N MET A 1 18.42 -1.28 -10.65
CA MET A 1 17.22 -1.62 -11.42
C MET A 1 16.46 -0.32 -11.67
N ASP A 2 16.29 0.10 -12.91
CA ASP A 2 15.58 1.35 -13.18
C ASP A 2 14.09 1.03 -13.25
N ARG A 3 13.38 1.19 -12.12
CA ARG A 3 11.93 0.98 -12.08
C ARG A 3 11.27 2.13 -12.82
N SER A 4 10.60 1.82 -13.91
CA SER A 4 9.80 2.79 -14.68
C SER A 4 8.69 3.43 -13.86
N ASN A 5 8.24 2.73 -12.80
CA ASN A 5 7.21 3.20 -11.87
C ASN A 5 7.82 3.98 -10.70
N HIS A 6 7.71 5.30 -10.76
CA HIS A 6 8.29 6.18 -9.75
C HIS A 6 7.65 6.06 -8.35
N TYR A 7 6.48 5.45 -8.20
CA TYR A 7 5.83 5.19 -6.91
C TYR A 7 6.52 4.05 -6.19
N GLU A 8 6.78 2.95 -6.90
CA GLU A 8 7.53 1.81 -6.37
C GLU A 8 8.97 2.19 -6.03
N ALA A 9 9.63 2.97 -6.91
CA ALA A 9 10.97 3.47 -6.66
C ALA A 9 11.04 4.36 -5.40
N ALA A 10 10.02 5.18 -5.15
CA ALA A 10 9.95 6.00 -3.94
C ALA A 10 9.69 5.16 -2.68
N PHE A 11 8.90 4.10 -2.80
CA PHE A 11 8.66 3.18 -1.68
C PHE A 11 9.89 2.33 -1.37
N GLU A 12 10.60 1.87 -2.41
CA GLU A 12 11.87 1.15 -2.24
C GLU A 12 12.92 2.00 -1.50
N ASP A 13 13.06 3.28 -1.88
CA ASP A 13 13.94 4.24 -1.20
C ASP A 13 13.52 4.46 0.27
N TYR A 14 12.21 4.52 0.54
CA TYR A 14 11.66 4.57 1.89
C TYR A 14 12.07 3.34 2.72
N LEU A 15 11.91 2.12 2.18
CA LEU A 15 12.30 0.89 2.87
C LEU A 15 13.80 0.85 3.18
N GLN A 16 14.64 1.27 2.21
CA GLN A 16 16.11 1.33 2.38
C GLN A 16 16.51 2.31 3.48
N ALA A 17 15.93 3.50 3.49
CA ALA A 17 16.22 4.52 4.50
C ALA A 17 15.83 4.07 5.93
N HIS A 18 14.76 3.28 6.05
CA HIS A 18 14.34 2.68 7.32
C HIS A 18 15.06 1.36 7.64
N ARG A 19 16.02 0.93 6.80
CA ARG A 19 16.82 -0.30 6.96
C ARG A 19 15.97 -1.58 7.07
N LEU A 20 14.81 -1.59 6.45
CA LEU A 20 13.91 -2.74 6.42
C LEU A 20 14.38 -3.74 5.37
N GLY A 21 14.35 -5.03 5.71
CA GLY A 21 14.62 -6.10 4.75
C GLY A 21 13.48 -6.21 3.73
N TYR A 22 13.79 -6.31 2.45
CA TYR A 22 12.77 -6.51 1.42
C TYR A 22 13.29 -7.30 0.22
N VAL A 23 12.36 -7.90 -0.51
CA VAL A 23 12.58 -8.47 -1.84
C VAL A 23 11.65 -7.74 -2.81
N ALA A 24 12.23 -7.09 -3.80
CA ALA A 24 11.48 -6.50 -4.89
C ALA A 24 11.17 -7.58 -5.94
N VAL A 25 9.91 -7.71 -6.32
CA VAL A 25 9.44 -8.72 -7.26
C VAL A 25 9.39 -8.12 -8.67
N ASP A 26 9.79 -8.89 -9.66
CA ASP A 26 9.70 -8.51 -11.07
C ASP A 26 8.30 -8.85 -11.59
N GLU A 27 7.46 -7.83 -11.80
CA GLU A 27 6.10 -7.97 -12.32
C GLU A 27 6.01 -8.63 -13.70
N THR A 28 7.10 -8.63 -14.47
CA THR A 28 7.13 -9.27 -15.79
C THR A 28 7.07 -10.80 -15.70
N ARG A 29 7.38 -11.35 -14.54
CA ARG A 29 7.36 -12.78 -14.24
C ARG A 29 6.11 -13.13 -13.45
N ARG A 30 5.13 -13.75 -14.12
CA ARG A 30 3.97 -14.31 -13.41
C ARG A 30 4.44 -15.44 -12.51
N ALA A 31 4.17 -15.33 -11.23
CA ALA A 31 4.43 -16.40 -10.29
C ALA A 31 3.44 -17.52 -10.49
N LEU A 32 3.97 -18.76 -10.57
CA LEU A 32 3.18 -19.97 -10.45
C LEU A 32 3.20 -20.38 -8.98
N LEU A 33 2.07 -20.28 -8.31
CA LEU A 33 1.87 -20.81 -6.97
C LEU A 33 0.96 -22.05 -7.08
N GLY A 34 1.58 -23.23 -7.01
CA GLY A 34 0.91 -24.47 -7.35
C GLY A 34 0.52 -24.50 -8.84
N GLU A 35 -0.69 -24.90 -9.16
CA GLU A 35 -1.21 -24.92 -10.54
C GLU A 35 -1.86 -23.59 -10.96
N THR A 36 -1.97 -22.62 -10.05
CA THR A 36 -2.68 -21.35 -10.28
C THR A 36 -1.70 -20.23 -10.60
N ARG A 37 -1.94 -19.53 -11.72
CA ARG A 37 -1.26 -18.28 -12.02
C ARG A 37 -1.81 -17.20 -11.09
N VAL A 38 -0.97 -16.67 -10.23
CA VAL A 38 -1.31 -15.54 -9.34
C VAL A 38 -0.64 -14.30 -9.88
N LYS A 39 -1.34 -13.17 -9.85
CA LYS A 39 -0.75 -11.87 -10.18
C LYS A 39 0.47 -11.61 -9.29
N SER A 40 1.54 -11.07 -9.85
CA SER A 40 2.73 -10.72 -9.07
C SER A 40 2.39 -9.59 -8.08
N LEU A 41 3.07 -9.61 -6.96
CA LEU A 41 3.12 -8.52 -5.99
C LEU A 41 4.38 -7.66 -6.27
N ASP A 42 4.49 -6.48 -5.64
CA ASP A 42 5.62 -5.58 -5.85
C ASP A 42 6.76 -5.85 -4.88
N PHE A 43 6.44 -6.14 -3.61
CA PHE A 43 7.42 -6.35 -2.55
C PHE A 43 7.02 -7.45 -1.58
N ILE A 44 8.04 -8.16 -1.09
CA ILE A 44 7.98 -8.92 0.15
C ILE A 44 8.82 -8.12 1.15
N VAL A 45 8.26 -7.74 2.29
CA VAL A 45 8.94 -6.91 3.29
C VAL A 45 9.01 -7.64 4.62
N PHE A 46 10.18 -7.53 5.26
CA PHE A 46 10.46 -8.04 6.59
C PHE A 46 10.61 -6.83 7.51
N GLY A 47 9.54 -6.52 8.20
CA GLY A 47 9.49 -5.43 9.16
C GLY A 47 10.08 -5.83 10.51
N ASP A 48 10.01 -4.90 11.43
CA ASP A 48 10.46 -5.13 12.82
C ASP A 48 9.51 -6.09 13.56
N GLU A 49 9.96 -6.60 14.69
CA GLU A 49 9.19 -7.50 15.57
C GLU A 49 8.59 -8.73 14.87
N GLY A 50 9.17 -9.13 13.73
CA GLY A 50 8.73 -10.29 12.96
C GLY A 50 7.60 -10.02 11.99
N ALA A 51 7.23 -8.76 11.76
CA ALA A 51 6.26 -8.40 10.72
C ALA A 51 6.72 -8.91 9.35
N ARG A 52 5.83 -9.58 8.64
CA ARG A 52 6.09 -10.12 7.29
C ARG A 52 4.94 -9.76 6.38
N LEU A 53 5.24 -9.00 5.35
CA LEU A 53 4.23 -8.41 4.48
C LEU A 53 4.46 -8.80 3.03
N VAL A 54 3.38 -9.06 2.31
CA VAL A 54 3.32 -9.08 0.85
C VAL A 54 2.58 -7.83 0.40
N ILE A 55 3.24 -7.02 -0.43
CA ILE A 55 2.80 -5.64 -0.71
C ILE A 55 2.55 -5.44 -2.20
N ASP A 56 1.45 -4.76 -2.51
CA ASP A 56 1.12 -4.25 -3.84
C ASP A 56 0.94 -2.72 -3.77
N ILE A 57 1.70 -1.97 -4.60
CA ILE A 57 1.75 -0.52 -4.60
C ILE A 57 0.73 0.07 -5.57
N LYS A 58 -0.15 0.91 -5.06
CA LYS A 58 -1.13 1.64 -5.87
C LYS A 58 -0.77 3.12 -5.96
N GLY A 59 -0.05 3.48 -7.02
CA GLY A 59 0.35 4.86 -7.28
C GLY A 59 -0.85 5.77 -7.54
N ARG A 60 -0.94 6.89 -6.83
CA ARG A 60 -2.01 7.90 -6.96
C ARG A 60 -1.43 9.30 -6.87
N ARG A 61 -2.14 10.26 -7.46
CA ARG A 61 -1.81 11.67 -7.31
C ARG A 61 -2.74 12.31 -6.29
N PHE A 62 -2.21 13.21 -5.46
CA PHE A 62 -3.02 14.02 -4.58
C PHE A 62 -2.74 15.52 -4.80
N PRO A 63 -3.75 16.35 -5.06
CA PRO A 63 -5.18 16.04 -5.18
C PRO A 63 -5.49 15.10 -6.34
N GLY A 64 -6.46 14.21 -6.12
CA GLY A 64 -6.93 13.24 -7.11
C GLY A 64 -7.84 13.88 -8.18
N GLY A 65 -8.47 13.03 -9.00
CA GLY A 65 -9.40 13.44 -10.04
C GLY A 65 -8.71 13.91 -11.35
N HIS A 66 -9.48 14.56 -12.20
CA HIS A 66 -8.99 15.01 -13.51
C HIS A 66 -8.03 16.21 -13.36
N ARG A 67 -6.93 16.24 -14.17
CA ARG A 67 -5.90 17.30 -14.11
C ARG A 67 -6.45 18.73 -14.16
N ARG A 68 -7.52 18.97 -14.94
CA ARG A 68 -8.17 20.28 -15.09
C ARG A 68 -9.17 20.61 -13.97
N ARG A 69 -9.59 19.61 -13.18
CA ARG A 69 -10.52 19.75 -12.06
C ARG A 69 -10.06 18.86 -10.89
N PRO A 70 -8.96 19.21 -10.21
CA PRO A 70 -8.47 18.42 -9.11
C PRO A 70 -9.48 18.43 -7.96
N ARG A 71 -9.64 17.31 -7.30
CA ARG A 71 -10.49 17.16 -6.12
C ARG A 71 -9.63 16.72 -4.95
N ARG A 72 -9.83 17.28 -3.76
CA ARG A 72 -9.18 16.82 -2.53
C ARG A 72 -9.76 15.47 -2.08
N VAL A 73 -9.53 14.45 -2.88
CA VAL A 73 -9.96 13.08 -2.64
C VAL A 73 -8.74 12.17 -2.66
N TRP A 74 -8.60 11.38 -1.62
CA TRP A 74 -7.66 10.28 -1.56
C TRP A 74 -8.23 9.11 -2.33
N GLU A 75 -7.76 8.92 -3.56
CA GLU A 75 -8.23 7.82 -4.41
C GLU A 75 -7.71 6.49 -3.86
N CYS A 76 -8.62 5.56 -3.57
CA CYS A 76 -8.34 4.26 -2.95
C CYS A 76 -8.86 3.09 -3.78
N TRP A 77 -8.91 3.22 -5.10
CA TRP A 77 -9.36 2.14 -5.97
C TRP A 77 -8.22 1.20 -6.37
N SER A 78 -8.57 -0.06 -6.66
CA SER A 78 -7.69 -1.10 -7.20
C SER A 78 -8.45 -1.92 -8.23
N THR A 79 -7.81 -2.85 -8.93
CA THR A 79 -8.53 -3.90 -9.65
C THR A 79 -8.95 -5.00 -8.67
N ARG A 80 -10.02 -5.72 -8.99
CA ARG A 80 -10.41 -6.89 -8.21
C ARG A 80 -9.31 -7.95 -8.22
N GLU A 81 -8.70 -8.18 -9.38
CA GLU A 81 -7.59 -9.12 -9.56
C GLU A 81 -6.41 -8.81 -8.63
N ASP A 82 -6.07 -7.52 -8.44
CA ASP A 82 -4.99 -7.12 -7.51
C ASP A 82 -5.32 -7.51 -6.06
N VAL A 83 -6.55 -7.20 -5.63
CA VAL A 83 -6.98 -7.48 -4.24
C VAL A 83 -7.03 -8.99 -3.97
N GLU A 84 -7.65 -9.76 -4.89
CA GLU A 84 -7.78 -11.21 -4.76
C GLU A 84 -6.41 -11.89 -4.89
N GLY A 85 -5.55 -11.42 -5.79
CA GLY A 85 -4.18 -11.92 -5.95
C GLY A 85 -3.35 -11.71 -4.69
N LEU A 86 -3.40 -10.52 -4.11
CA LEU A 86 -2.67 -10.20 -2.90
C LEU A 86 -3.19 -11.01 -1.69
N GLN A 87 -4.51 -11.19 -1.59
CA GLN A 87 -5.11 -12.06 -0.57
C GLN A 87 -4.64 -13.51 -0.74
N ARG A 88 -4.55 -14.00 -1.97
CA ARG A 88 -4.04 -15.35 -2.26
C ARG A 88 -2.58 -15.50 -1.85
N TRP A 89 -1.75 -14.51 -2.12
CA TRP A 89 -0.37 -14.47 -1.65
C TRP A 89 -0.28 -14.54 -0.12
N SER A 90 -1.12 -13.77 0.57
CA SER A 90 -1.22 -13.77 2.03
C SER A 90 -1.56 -15.17 2.58
N GLU A 91 -2.56 -15.82 2.02
CA GLU A 91 -2.99 -17.17 2.42
C GLU A 91 -1.90 -18.23 2.22
N LEU A 92 -1.16 -18.17 1.10
CA LEU A 92 -0.16 -19.16 0.75
C LEU A 92 1.17 -18.96 1.49
N SER A 93 1.56 -17.72 1.74
CA SER A 93 2.82 -17.40 2.43
C SER A 93 2.68 -17.36 3.95
N GLY A 94 1.47 -17.18 4.45
CA GLY A 94 1.23 -16.85 5.87
C GLY A 94 1.66 -15.44 6.24
N TYR A 95 1.95 -14.56 5.25
CA TYR A 95 2.31 -13.16 5.45
C TYR A 95 1.08 -12.27 5.33
N GLU A 96 1.08 -11.12 5.98
CA GLU A 96 -0.03 -10.18 5.82
C GLU A 96 0.01 -9.51 4.44
N GLY A 97 -1.11 -9.54 3.73
CA GLY A 97 -1.30 -8.82 2.46
C GLY A 97 -1.61 -7.36 2.71
N LEU A 98 -0.84 -6.44 2.10
CA LEU A 98 -1.00 -5.00 2.29
C LEU A 98 -1.10 -4.27 0.94
N LEU A 99 -2.22 -3.57 0.71
CA LEU A 99 -2.34 -2.59 -0.35
C LEU A 99 -1.74 -1.26 0.13
N VAL A 100 -0.68 -0.81 -0.51
CA VAL A 100 -0.04 0.48 -0.20
C VAL A 100 -0.42 1.52 -1.24
N PHE A 101 -1.19 2.51 -0.83
CA PHE A 101 -1.49 3.69 -1.65
C PHE A 101 -0.35 4.69 -1.52
N ALA A 102 0.46 4.80 -2.57
CA ALA A 102 1.55 5.77 -2.69
C ALA A 102 1.01 7.04 -3.34
N TYR A 103 0.75 8.08 -2.55
CA TYR A 103 0.22 9.34 -3.04
C TYR A 103 1.35 10.30 -3.40
N HIS A 104 1.52 10.61 -4.68
CA HIS A 104 2.35 11.75 -5.10
C HIS A 104 1.63 13.06 -4.72
N VAL A 105 2.08 13.69 -3.66
CA VAL A 105 1.50 14.93 -3.13
C VAL A 105 2.09 16.13 -3.87
N LEU A 106 1.24 16.91 -4.54
CA LEU A 106 1.68 18.09 -5.28
C LEU A 106 2.20 19.17 -4.32
N ARG A 107 3.17 19.97 -4.80
CA ARG A 107 3.79 21.05 -4.01
C ARG A 107 2.80 22.10 -3.51
N THR A 108 1.67 22.27 -4.20
CA THR A 108 0.59 23.21 -3.84
C THR A 108 -0.27 22.74 -2.67
N VAL A 109 -0.02 21.52 -2.16
CA VAL A 109 -0.75 20.96 -1.02
C VAL A 109 0.11 21.11 0.21
N GLU A 110 -0.41 21.81 1.20
CA GLU A 110 0.15 21.84 2.54
C GLU A 110 -0.37 20.64 3.32
N LEU A 111 0.53 19.91 3.96
CA LEU A 111 0.26 18.85 4.93
C LEU A 111 0.89 19.28 6.24
N PRO A 112 0.36 18.85 7.39
CA PRO A 112 1.00 19.06 8.69
C PRO A 112 2.44 18.51 8.68
N ASP A 113 3.35 19.19 9.37
CA ASP A 113 4.77 18.83 9.41
C ASP A 113 5.01 17.46 10.07
N ASP A 114 4.10 17.04 10.96
CA ASP A 114 4.07 15.76 11.66
C ASP A 114 3.34 14.65 10.88
N THR A 115 3.08 14.86 9.59
CA THR A 115 2.42 13.85 8.75
C THR A 115 3.30 12.60 8.63
N GLU A 116 2.90 11.52 9.28
CA GLU A 116 3.60 10.22 9.24
C GLU A 116 3.73 9.70 7.81
N ASP A 117 4.87 9.07 7.50
CA ASP A 117 5.20 8.46 6.20
C ASP A 117 5.13 9.41 5.01
N LEU A 118 5.35 10.70 5.25
CA LEU A 118 5.59 11.68 4.20
C LEU A 118 7.06 11.60 3.78
N TRP A 119 7.31 11.21 2.54
CA TRP A 119 8.64 10.90 2.03
C TRP A 119 9.04 11.79 0.85
N ALA A 120 10.26 12.29 0.86
CA ALA A 120 10.82 13.08 -0.25
C ALA A 120 11.72 12.20 -1.11
N PHE A 121 11.39 12.05 -2.40
CA PHE A 121 12.19 11.28 -3.33
C PHE A 121 12.27 11.98 -4.70
N ARG A 122 13.49 12.19 -5.20
CA ARG A 122 13.76 12.83 -6.50
C ARG A 122 12.97 14.13 -6.73
N GLY A 123 12.94 15.00 -5.72
CA GLY A 123 12.26 16.30 -5.75
C GLY A 123 10.73 16.25 -5.72
N ARG A 124 10.13 15.09 -5.43
CA ARG A 124 8.69 14.87 -5.23
C ARG A 124 8.41 14.45 -3.81
N ARG A 125 7.17 14.66 -3.35
CA ARG A 125 6.70 14.21 -2.05
C ARG A 125 5.72 13.06 -2.22
N TYR A 126 5.90 12.01 -1.44
CA TYR A 126 5.04 10.84 -1.42
C TYR A 126 4.49 10.62 -0.03
N LEU A 127 3.22 10.27 0.06
CA LEU A 127 2.58 9.87 1.30
C LEU A 127 2.18 8.41 1.17
N PHE A 128 2.67 7.57 2.08
CA PHE A 128 2.37 6.14 2.04
C PHE A 128 1.27 5.80 3.05
N ARG A 129 0.23 5.11 2.58
CA ARG A 129 -0.90 4.66 3.38
C ARG A 129 -1.24 3.22 3.06
N GLY A 130 -1.37 2.40 4.10
CA GLY A 130 -1.68 0.99 3.99
C GLY A 130 -3.12 0.65 4.37
N VAL A 131 -3.67 -0.38 3.71
CA VAL A 131 -4.90 -1.07 4.10
C VAL A 131 -4.65 -2.57 3.94
N SER A 132 -4.98 -3.38 4.95
CA SER A 132 -4.83 -4.84 4.82
C SER A 132 -5.68 -5.37 3.66
N ALA A 133 -5.17 -6.34 2.92
CA ALA A 133 -5.88 -6.93 1.79
C ALA A 133 -7.20 -7.57 2.22
N ARG A 134 -7.24 -8.15 3.43
CA ARG A 134 -8.45 -8.70 4.04
C ARG A 134 -9.50 -7.62 4.25
N ASP A 135 -9.16 -6.55 4.98
CA ASP A 135 -10.10 -5.47 5.28
C ASP A 135 -10.57 -4.77 4.01
N TYR A 136 -9.66 -4.58 3.06
CA TYR A 136 -10.02 -4.00 1.76
C TYR A 136 -11.04 -4.88 1.02
N ARG A 137 -10.80 -6.19 0.95
CA ARG A 137 -11.70 -7.16 0.30
C ARG A 137 -13.07 -7.18 0.94
N ASP A 138 -13.13 -7.16 2.27
CA ASP A 138 -14.38 -7.28 3.02
C ASP A 138 -15.28 -6.02 2.89
N HIS A 139 -14.66 -4.86 2.60
CA HIS A 139 -15.38 -3.58 2.49
C HIS A 139 -15.44 -3.02 1.05
N MET A 140 -14.75 -3.64 0.08
CA MET A 140 -14.70 -3.11 -1.28
C MET A 140 -16.06 -3.10 -1.97
N ARG A 141 -16.28 -2.09 -2.82
CA ARG A 141 -17.45 -1.93 -3.68
C ARG A 141 -17.01 -1.86 -5.14
N VAL A 142 -17.87 -2.29 -6.05
CA VAL A 142 -17.61 -2.15 -7.48
C VAL A 142 -17.58 -0.67 -7.84
N ARG A 143 -16.46 -0.22 -8.42
CA ARG A 143 -16.29 1.12 -8.97
C ARG A 143 -16.66 1.16 -10.43
N SER A 144 -16.20 0.17 -11.20
CA SER A 144 -16.51 0.01 -12.61
C SER A 144 -16.51 -1.47 -12.98
N ALA A 145 -17.65 -1.98 -13.41
CA ALA A 145 -17.78 -3.34 -13.91
C ALA A 145 -16.98 -3.53 -15.22
N ARG A 146 -16.91 -2.49 -16.07
CA ARG A 146 -16.19 -2.54 -17.36
C ARG A 146 -14.69 -2.76 -17.18
N TRP A 147 -14.10 -2.17 -16.13
CA TRP A 147 -12.67 -2.20 -15.85
C TRP A 147 -12.32 -3.09 -14.67
N ASP A 148 -13.29 -3.84 -14.17
CA ASP A 148 -13.20 -4.68 -12.97
C ASP A 148 -12.45 -3.99 -11.81
N THR A 149 -12.78 -2.70 -11.61
CA THR A 149 -12.19 -1.92 -10.52
C THR A 149 -13.10 -1.84 -9.32
N VAL A 150 -12.49 -1.86 -8.16
CA VAL A 150 -13.12 -1.80 -6.84
C VAL A 150 -12.55 -0.63 -6.05
N TRP A 151 -13.29 -0.16 -5.05
CA TRP A 151 -12.88 0.93 -4.19
C TRP A 151 -13.51 0.80 -2.80
N LEU A 152 -13.00 1.53 -1.84
CA LEU A 152 -13.63 1.69 -0.53
C LEU A 152 -14.48 2.96 -0.49
N LEU A 153 -15.63 2.91 0.20
CA LEU A 153 -16.34 4.13 0.56
C LEU A 153 -15.44 5.00 1.43
N ARG A 154 -15.65 6.32 1.36
CA ARG A 154 -14.82 7.28 2.09
C ARG A 154 -14.78 7.04 3.60
N ALA A 155 -15.90 6.62 4.18
CA ALA A 155 -15.99 6.30 5.60
C ALA A 155 -15.15 5.06 5.94
N ASP A 156 -15.30 3.98 5.14
CA ASP A 156 -14.56 2.73 5.32
C ASP A 156 -13.06 2.96 5.14
N PHE A 157 -12.67 3.70 4.09
CA PHE A 157 -11.26 4.02 3.86
C PHE A 157 -10.64 4.79 5.04
N ARG A 158 -11.34 5.78 5.59
CA ARG A 158 -10.87 6.52 6.77
C ARG A 158 -10.75 5.65 8.02
N ALA A 159 -11.64 4.69 8.19
CA ALA A 159 -11.61 3.78 9.34
C ALA A 159 -10.48 2.75 9.25
N LEU A 160 -10.16 2.29 8.03
CA LEU A 160 -9.23 1.17 7.79
C LEU A 160 -7.80 1.61 7.46
N VAL A 161 -7.64 2.77 6.81
CA VAL A 161 -6.33 3.24 6.37
C VAL A 161 -5.43 3.62 7.56
N ARG A 162 -4.16 3.21 7.49
CA ARG A 162 -3.13 3.56 8.48
C ARG A 162 -1.88 4.08 7.77
N PRO A 163 -0.99 4.80 8.46
CA PRO A 163 0.38 4.98 8.02
C PRO A 163 1.02 3.62 7.71
N VAL A 164 1.87 3.54 6.70
CA VAL A 164 2.51 2.26 6.34
C VAL A 164 3.46 1.78 7.45
N SER A 165 4.07 2.69 8.18
CA SER A 165 4.89 2.42 9.35
C SER A 165 4.18 1.57 10.41
N HIS A 166 2.87 1.75 10.58
CA HIS A 166 2.05 0.95 11.49
C HIS A 166 2.15 -0.57 11.21
N PHE A 167 2.25 -0.95 9.94
CA PHE A 167 2.36 -2.36 9.54
C PHE A 167 3.81 -2.85 9.55
N LEU A 168 4.78 -1.96 9.36
CA LEU A 168 6.19 -2.28 9.25
C LEU A 168 6.87 -2.48 10.61
N HIS A 169 6.40 -1.79 11.65
CA HIS A 169 6.97 -1.85 13.00
C HIS A 169 6.15 -2.70 13.98
N GLY A 170 5.14 -3.44 13.48
CA GLY A 170 4.17 -4.14 14.32
C GLY A 170 3.21 -3.15 15.02
N ALA A 171 2.05 -3.62 15.45
CA ALA A 171 1.25 -2.83 16.39
C ALA A 171 2.06 -2.73 17.70
N PRO A 172 2.21 -1.53 18.31
CA PRO A 172 2.82 -1.46 19.64
C PRO A 172 2.07 -2.45 20.52
N LEU A 173 2.79 -3.39 21.11
CA LEU A 173 2.22 -4.24 22.15
C LEU A 173 1.62 -3.27 23.15
N LEU A 174 0.29 -3.27 23.27
CA LEU A 174 -0.34 -2.64 24.40
C LEU A 174 0.30 -3.32 25.60
N THR A 175 1.26 -2.64 26.22
CA THR A 175 1.76 -3.03 27.52
C THR A 175 0.54 -2.90 28.40
N GLU A 176 -0.15 -4.04 28.61
CA GLU A 176 -1.03 -4.15 29.76
C GLU A 176 -0.14 -3.82 30.96
N GLU A 177 -0.32 -2.61 31.49
CA GLU A 177 0.21 -2.28 32.80
C GLU A 177 -0.33 -3.35 33.75
N CYS A 178 0.56 -4.26 34.11
CA CYS A 178 0.28 -5.23 35.16
C CYS A 178 0.08 -4.42 36.44
N PRO A 179 -1.11 -4.41 37.02
CA PRO A 179 -1.33 -3.70 38.26
C PRO A 179 -0.82 -4.56 39.41
N PHE A 180 0.39 -4.22 39.88
CA PHE A 180 0.89 -4.58 41.20
C PHE A 180 1.51 -3.36 41.88
#